data_0387b6b2614327000ba2da6a529ae3a1
#
_entry.id   0387b6b2614327000ba2da6a529ae3a1
#
_cell.length_a   1.000
_cell.length_b   1.000
_cell.length_c   1.000
_cell.angle_alpha   90.00
_cell.angle_beta   90.00
_cell.angle_gamma   90.00
#
_symmetry.space_group_name_H-M   'P 1'
#
loop_
_entity.id
_entity.type
_entity.pdbx_description
1 polymer ?
#
loop_
_entity_poly.entity_id
_entity_poly.type
_entity_poly.pdbx_seq_one_letter_code
_entity_poly.pdbx_strand_id
1 'polypeptide(L)'
;EMRGGTANCSVIVSDKDVASPLVDKADVIVAMNLPSLDKFEEHVKPGGLLVINSSIIERKSTRDDITVVYCDANRIAEAVGNPKGANVAILGAMLEKEPIVDIDKMTEAIRIELGERKARFLEGNKKALVAGMEAAREQ
;
A
#
# COMPACT_ATOMS: atom_id res chain seq x y z
N GLU A 1 -5.92 2.34 22.16
CA GLU A 1 -5.63 1.81 20.82
C GLU A 1 -6.63 0.70 20.49
N MET A 2 -7.45 0.91 19.47
CA MET A 2 -8.37 -0.12 19.00
C MET A 2 -7.65 -1.07 18.04
N ARG A 3 -7.65 -2.35 18.34
CA ARG A 3 -7.15 -3.38 17.44
C ARG A 3 -8.33 -4.06 16.75
N GLY A 4 -8.21 -4.33 15.44
CA GLY A 4 -9.25 -5.00 14.65
C GLY A 4 -10.34 -4.10 14.09
N GLY A 5 -10.19 -2.79 14.18
CA GLY A 5 -11.11 -1.82 13.58
C GLY A 5 -10.63 -1.29 12.23
N THR A 6 -11.19 -0.16 11.81
CA THR A 6 -10.81 0.55 10.59
C THR A 6 -9.72 1.59 10.87
N ALA A 7 -8.62 1.16 11.48
CA ALA A 7 -7.46 2.02 11.68
C ALA A 7 -6.94 2.50 10.33
N ASN A 8 -6.68 3.78 10.20
CA ASN A 8 -6.22 4.36 8.95
C ASN A 8 -5.23 5.51 9.19
N CYS A 9 -4.46 5.83 8.19
CA CYS A 9 -3.65 7.04 8.17
C CYS A 9 -3.75 7.68 6.79
N SER A 10 -3.57 9.00 6.75
CA SER A 10 -3.58 9.77 5.52
C SER A 10 -2.25 10.47 5.35
N VAL A 11 -1.74 10.44 4.12
CA VAL A 11 -0.49 11.09 3.74
C VAL A 11 -0.77 11.98 2.54
N ILE A 12 -0.31 13.22 2.61
CA ILE A 12 -0.44 14.19 1.52
C ILE A 12 0.97 14.51 1.03
N VAL A 13 1.21 14.29 -0.26
CA VAL A 13 2.47 14.65 -0.92
C VAL A 13 2.14 15.72 -1.96
N SER A 14 2.74 16.89 -1.82
CA SER A 14 2.46 18.02 -2.69
C SER A 14 3.71 18.87 -2.88
N ASP A 15 3.83 19.52 -4.01
CA ASP A 15 4.84 20.55 -4.28
C ASP A 15 4.38 21.93 -3.78
N LYS A 16 3.19 22.01 -3.22
CA LYS A 16 2.60 23.22 -2.64
C LYS A 16 2.36 23.02 -1.14
N ASP A 17 2.17 24.12 -0.44
CA ASP A 17 1.86 24.09 0.98
C ASP A 17 0.58 23.27 1.24
N VAL A 18 0.66 22.39 2.22
CA VAL A 18 -0.49 21.58 2.63
C VAL A 18 -1.22 22.34 3.74
N ALA A 19 -2.36 22.90 3.41
CA ALA A 19 -3.15 23.71 4.35
C ALA A 19 -3.92 22.86 5.39
N SER A 20 -4.22 21.59 5.07
CA SER A 20 -4.95 20.71 5.96
C SER A 20 -4.51 19.26 5.75
N PRO A 21 -4.31 18.49 6.84
CA PRO A 21 -4.01 17.05 6.72
C PRO A 21 -5.27 16.20 6.49
N LEU A 22 -6.45 16.82 6.45
CA LEU A 22 -7.71 16.10 6.24
C LEU A 22 -7.88 15.72 4.77
N VAL A 23 -8.12 14.45 4.52
CA VAL A 23 -8.35 13.91 3.18
C VAL A 23 -9.76 13.34 3.13
N ASP A 24 -10.65 13.98 2.39
CA ASP A 24 -12.01 13.49 2.16
C ASP A 24 -12.05 12.53 0.96
N LYS A 25 -11.50 12.97 -0.17
CA LYS A 25 -11.31 12.14 -1.35
C LYS A 25 -9.83 11.97 -1.62
N ALA A 26 -9.41 10.76 -1.92
CA ALA A 26 -8.00 10.43 -2.10
C ALA A 26 -7.69 10.02 -3.55
N ASP A 27 -6.48 10.35 -4.00
CA ASP A 27 -5.98 9.88 -5.28
C ASP A 27 -5.65 8.39 -5.24
N VAL A 28 -5.19 7.91 -4.07
CA VAL A 28 -4.83 6.51 -3.84
C VAL A 28 -5.37 6.07 -2.50
N ILE A 29 -6.01 4.91 -2.48
CA ILE A 29 -6.38 4.21 -1.25
C ILE A 29 -5.83 2.79 -1.29
N VAL A 30 -5.24 2.38 -0.17
CA VAL A 30 -4.77 1.01 0.06
C VAL A 30 -5.64 0.40 1.14
N ALA A 31 -6.38 -0.65 0.81
CA ALA A 31 -7.27 -1.35 1.74
C ALA A 31 -6.61 -2.65 2.21
N MET A 32 -6.34 -2.75 3.50
CA MET A 32 -5.67 -3.90 4.10
C MET A 32 -6.65 -4.94 4.63
N ASN A 33 -7.89 -4.56 4.92
CA ASN A 33 -8.93 -5.47 5.41
C ASN A 33 -10.31 -5.07 4.87
N LEU A 34 -11.27 -5.97 4.99
CA LEU A 34 -12.62 -5.76 4.44
C LEU A 34 -13.34 -4.55 5.05
N PRO A 35 -13.36 -4.34 6.37
CA PRO A 35 -14.01 -3.14 6.92
C PRO A 35 -13.46 -1.83 6.37
N SER A 36 -12.15 -1.77 6.10
CA SER A 36 -11.51 -0.60 5.50
C SER A 36 -11.94 -0.42 4.04
N LEU A 37 -12.03 -1.51 3.28
CA LEU A 37 -12.51 -1.45 1.91
C LEU A 37 -13.94 -0.93 1.87
N ASP A 38 -14.82 -1.48 2.71
CA ASP A 38 -16.23 -1.07 2.76
C ASP A 38 -16.39 0.40 3.12
N LYS A 39 -15.54 0.90 4.04
CA LYS A 39 -15.60 2.28 4.50
C LYS A 39 -15.01 3.27 3.50
N PHE A 40 -13.90 2.92 2.86
CA PHE A 40 -13.09 3.88 2.10
C PHE A 40 -13.18 3.75 0.58
N GLU A 41 -13.78 2.70 0.05
CA GLU A 41 -13.86 2.48 -1.41
C GLU A 41 -14.46 3.70 -2.13
N GLU A 42 -15.51 4.27 -1.59
CA GLU A 42 -16.18 5.44 -2.18
C GLU A 42 -15.37 6.74 -2.06
N HIS A 43 -14.32 6.75 -1.25
CA HIS A 43 -13.47 7.92 -1.04
C HIS A 43 -12.33 8.03 -2.07
N VAL A 44 -12.19 7.06 -2.97
CA VAL A 44 -11.25 7.17 -4.08
C VAL A 44 -11.81 8.15 -5.10
N LYS A 45 -11.02 9.15 -5.50
CA LYS A 45 -11.41 10.09 -6.57
C LYS A 45 -11.64 9.34 -7.88
N PRO A 46 -12.61 9.78 -8.70
CA PRO A 46 -12.73 9.24 -10.07
C PRO A 46 -11.39 9.33 -10.81
N GLY A 47 -11.00 8.24 -11.46
CA GLY A 47 -9.68 8.13 -12.09
C GLY A 47 -8.54 7.78 -11.15
N GLY A 48 -8.82 7.64 -9.85
CA GLY A 48 -7.83 7.29 -8.84
C GLY A 48 -7.48 5.80 -8.81
N LEU A 49 -6.69 5.43 -7.81
CA LEU A 49 -6.19 4.06 -7.62
C LEU A 49 -6.68 3.47 -6.30
N LEU A 50 -7.16 2.25 -6.36
CA LEU A 50 -7.50 1.45 -5.19
C LEU A 50 -6.67 0.16 -5.22
N VAL A 51 -5.86 -0.06 -4.19
CA VAL A 51 -5.08 -1.29 -4.04
C VAL A 51 -5.69 -2.11 -2.91
N ILE A 52 -6.04 -3.34 -3.20
CA ILE A 52 -6.76 -4.23 -2.27
C ILE A 52 -5.86 -5.40 -1.89
N ASN A 53 -5.72 -5.65 -0.59
CA ASN A 53 -5.03 -6.85 -0.12
C ASN A 53 -5.91 -8.09 -0.32
N SER A 54 -5.73 -8.76 -1.44
CA SER A 54 -6.53 -9.91 -1.84
C SER A 54 -6.22 -11.19 -1.05
N SER A 55 -5.19 -11.18 -0.21
CA SER A 55 -4.94 -12.29 0.73
C SER A 55 -6.03 -12.41 1.79
N ILE A 56 -6.65 -11.28 2.14
CA ILE A 56 -7.60 -11.17 3.25
C ILE A 56 -8.98 -10.76 2.75
N ILE A 57 -9.04 -9.94 1.70
CA ILE A 57 -10.27 -9.39 1.16
C ILE A 57 -10.70 -10.19 -0.07
N GLU A 58 -11.78 -10.95 0.06
CA GLU A 58 -12.33 -11.74 -1.05
C GLU A 58 -13.23 -10.90 -1.96
N ARG A 59 -13.85 -9.85 -1.40
CA ARG A 59 -14.77 -8.98 -2.14
C ARG A 59 -14.02 -8.18 -3.21
N LYS A 60 -14.58 -8.15 -4.40
CA LYS A 60 -14.07 -7.31 -5.48
C LYS A 60 -14.65 -5.91 -5.37
N SER A 61 -13.94 -4.93 -5.90
CA SER A 61 -14.47 -3.57 -6.00
C SER A 61 -15.61 -3.52 -7.00
N THR A 62 -16.61 -2.71 -6.68
CA THR A 62 -17.76 -2.45 -7.58
C THR A 62 -17.56 -1.18 -8.41
N ARG A 63 -16.45 -0.46 -8.18
CA ARG A 63 -16.13 0.78 -8.90
C ARG A 63 -15.58 0.48 -10.30
N ASP A 64 -16.11 1.18 -11.30
CA ASP A 64 -15.66 1.09 -12.70
C ASP A 64 -15.01 2.37 -13.22
N ASP A 65 -14.96 3.40 -12.37
CA ASP A 65 -14.40 4.72 -12.69
C ASP A 65 -12.98 4.93 -12.11
N ILE A 66 -12.38 3.89 -11.55
CA ILE A 66 -11.05 3.92 -10.93
C ILE A 66 -10.21 2.74 -11.41
N THR A 67 -8.90 2.82 -11.18
CA THR A 67 -8.00 1.67 -11.35
C THR A 67 -8.01 0.85 -10.07
N VAL A 68 -8.26 -0.45 -10.17
CA VAL A 68 -8.26 -1.37 -9.02
C VAL A 68 -7.15 -2.40 -9.23
N VAL A 69 -6.30 -2.54 -8.23
CA VAL A 69 -5.20 -3.53 -8.21
C VAL A 69 -5.42 -4.47 -7.03
N TYR A 70 -5.41 -5.76 -7.31
CA TYR A 70 -5.51 -6.81 -6.30
C TYR A 70 -4.11 -7.34 -6.01
N CYS A 71 -3.64 -7.17 -4.78
CA CYS A 71 -2.32 -7.61 -4.34
C CYS A 71 -2.46 -8.66 -3.26
N ASP A 72 -2.00 -9.88 -3.54
CA ASP A 72 -1.97 -10.98 -2.57
C ASP A 72 -0.79 -10.79 -1.61
N ALA A 73 -0.85 -9.72 -0.84
CA ALA A 73 0.28 -9.17 -0.09
C ALA A 73 0.87 -10.14 0.93
N ASN A 74 0.03 -10.87 1.65
CA ASN A 74 0.51 -11.82 2.66
C ASN A 74 1.23 -12.99 2.01
N ARG A 75 0.67 -13.53 0.94
CA ARG A 75 1.29 -14.63 0.20
C ARG A 75 2.62 -14.20 -0.44
N ILE A 76 2.66 -13.01 -1.01
CA ILE A 76 3.90 -12.44 -1.59
C ILE A 76 4.97 -12.32 -0.50
N ALA A 77 4.62 -11.79 0.66
CA ALA A 77 5.53 -11.63 1.78
C ALA A 77 6.09 -12.99 2.26
N GLU A 78 5.23 -13.99 2.37
CA GLU A 78 5.65 -15.34 2.74
C GLU A 78 6.60 -15.94 1.70
N ALA A 79 6.29 -15.77 0.42
CA ALA A 79 7.09 -16.32 -0.69
C ALA A 79 8.51 -15.74 -0.74
N VAL A 80 8.70 -14.51 -0.32
CA VAL A 80 10.04 -13.88 -0.28
C VAL A 80 10.75 -14.09 1.06
N GLY A 81 10.16 -14.90 1.96
CA GLY A 81 10.76 -15.20 3.25
C GLY A 81 10.61 -14.10 4.31
N ASN A 82 9.68 -13.17 4.11
CA ASN A 82 9.40 -12.09 5.04
C ASN A 82 7.89 -12.02 5.35
N PRO A 83 7.34 -12.98 6.13
CA PRO A 83 5.90 -13.05 6.35
C PRO A 83 5.29 -11.81 7.03
N LYS A 84 6.11 -10.98 7.66
CA LYS A 84 5.68 -9.72 8.26
C LYS A 84 5.72 -8.55 7.27
N GLY A 85 6.12 -8.79 6.03
CA GLY A 85 6.32 -7.77 5.02
C GLY A 85 5.11 -7.48 4.11
N ALA A 86 3.91 -7.92 4.48
CA ALA A 86 2.71 -7.70 3.67
C ALA A 86 2.44 -6.21 3.40
N ASN A 87 2.66 -5.37 4.40
CA ASN A 87 2.53 -3.92 4.24
C ASN A 87 3.51 -3.34 3.22
N VAL A 88 4.73 -3.86 3.17
CA VAL A 88 5.74 -3.44 2.20
C VAL A 88 5.41 -3.99 0.81
N ALA A 89 4.93 -5.22 0.71
CA ALA A 89 4.50 -5.81 -0.56
C ALA A 89 3.38 -4.97 -1.20
N ILE A 90 2.37 -4.60 -0.43
CA ILE A 90 1.25 -3.80 -0.96
C ILE A 90 1.69 -2.36 -1.28
N LEU A 91 2.65 -1.82 -0.54
CA LEU A 91 3.28 -0.54 -0.87
C LEU A 91 3.97 -0.62 -2.24
N GLY A 92 4.65 -1.72 -2.53
CA GLY A 92 5.25 -1.97 -3.83
C GLY A 92 4.22 -1.97 -4.95
N ALA A 93 3.10 -2.66 -4.76
CA ALA A 93 2.00 -2.67 -5.73
C ALA A 93 1.45 -1.27 -6.00
N MET A 94 1.30 -0.47 -4.95
CA MET A 94 0.89 0.93 -5.08
C MET A 94 1.89 1.73 -5.91
N LEU A 95 3.18 1.63 -5.61
CA LEU A 95 4.23 2.39 -6.28
C LEU A 95 4.40 2.01 -7.76
N GLU A 96 4.09 0.78 -8.13
CA GLU A 96 4.13 0.37 -9.54
C GLU A 96 3.09 1.14 -10.38
N LYS A 97 1.92 1.38 -9.81
CA LYS A 97 0.82 2.07 -10.50
C LYS A 97 0.82 3.58 -10.28
N GLU A 98 1.34 4.04 -9.15
CA GLU A 98 1.43 5.45 -8.81
C GLU A 98 2.83 5.73 -8.24
N PRO A 99 3.83 5.96 -9.12
CA PRO A 99 5.23 6.09 -8.72
C PRO A 99 5.55 7.47 -8.13
N ILE A 100 4.98 7.78 -6.98
CA ILE A 100 5.19 9.05 -6.27
C ILE A 100 6.62 9.17 -5.72
N VAL A 101 7.29 8.04 -5.53
CA VAL A 101 8.68 7.94 -5.06
C VAL A 101 9.34 6.80 -5.82
N ASP A 102 10.59 6.94 -6.24
CA ASP A 102 11.30 5.84 -6.86
C ASP A 102 11.69 4.76 -5.83
N ILE A 103 11.97 3.56 -6.34
CA ILE A 103 12.25 2.40 -5.49
C ILE A 103 13.49 2.60 -4.62
N ASP A 104 14.52 3.28 -5.12
CA ASP A 104 15.76 3.49 -4.37
C ASP A 104 15.51 4.42 -3.20
N LYS A 105 14.74 5.48 -3.39
CA LYS A 105 14.34 6.40 -2.32
C LYS A 105 13.44 5.71 -1.31
N MET A 106 12.51 4.87 -1.75
CA MET A 106 11.64 4.12 -0.85
C MET A 106 12.45 3.10 -0.03
N THR A 107 13.40 2.41 -0.66
CA THR A 107 14.29 1.47 0.04
C THR A 107 15.12 2.19 1.10
N GLU A 108 15.64 3.37 0.77
CA GLU A 108 16.38 4.20 1.73
C GLU A 108 15.51 4.66 2.89
N ALA A 109 14.26 5.06 2.62
CA ALA A 109 13.32 5.43 3.67
C ALA A 109 13.02 4.25 4.60
N ILE A 110 12.86 3.05 4.07
CA ILE A 110 12.66 1.82 4.86
C ILE A 110 13.91 1.56 5.71
N ARG A 111 15.10 1.72 5.15
CA ARG A 111 16.37 1.55 5.90
C ARG A 111 16.42 2.48 7.10
N ILE A 112 16.10 3.75 6.89
CA ILE A 112 16.10 4.77 7.95
C ILE A 112 15.07 4.42 9.03
N GLU A 113 13.86 4.03 8.64
CA GLU A 113 12.79 3.68 9.57
C GLU A 113 13.13 2.44 10.39
N LEU A 114 13.75 1.43 9.79
CA LEU A 114 14.19 0.23 10.50
C LEU A 114 15.28 0.54 11.52
N GLY A 115 16.19 1.47 11.20
CA GLY A 115 17.35 1.78 12.03
C GLY A 115 18.38 0.65 12.09
N GLU A 116 19.49 0.89 12.80
CA GLU A 116 20.58 -0.09 12.89
C GLU A 116 20.17 -1.41 13.56
N ARG A 117 19.31 -1.35 14.56
CA ARG A 117 18.85 -2.53 15.30
C ARG A 117 18.10 -3.54 14.42
N LYS A 118 17.42 -3.04 13.39
CA LYS A 118 16.61 -3.85 12.49
C LYS A 118 17.17 -3.89 11.07
N ALA A 119 18.41 -3.48 10.88
CA ALA A 119 19.06 -3.44 9.55
C ALA A 119 19.06 -4.80 8.85
N ARG A 120 19.08 -5.90 9.61
CA ARG A 120 18.99 -7.27 9.07
C ARG A 120 17.68 -7.55 8.32
N PHE A 121 16.63 -6.77 8.55
CA PHE A 121 15.35 -6.94 7.88
C PHE A 121 15.23 -6.17 6.57
N LEU A 122 16.22 -5.32 6.26
CA LEU A 122 16.17 -4.48 5.06
C LEU A 122 16.06 -5.30 3.77
N GLU A 123 16.85 -6.33 3.64
CA GLU A 123 16.86 -7.16 2.42
C GLU A 123 15.51 -7.85 2.19
N GLY A 124 14.91 -8.41 3.25
CA GLY A 124 13.58 -9.01 3.18
C GLY A 124 12.49 -8.01 2.80
N ASN A 125 12.57 -6.79 3.34
CA ASN A 125 11.63 -5.73 3.00
C ASN A 125 11.80 -5.27 1.55
N LYS A 126 13.04 -5.16 1.08
CA LYS A 126 13.33 -4.82 -0.32
C LYS A 126 12.76 -5.87 -1.28
N LYS A 127 12.93 -7.15 -0.96
CA LYS A 127 12.36 -8.25 -1.75
C LYS A 127 10.84 -8.20 -1.79
N ALA A 128 10.19 -7.91 -0.66
CA ALA A 128 8.74 -7.76 -0.59
C ALA A 128 8.26 -6.59 -1.45
N LEU A 129 8.96 -5.45 -1.38
CA LEU A 129 8.65 -4.26 -2.18
C LEU A 129 8.68 -4.58 -3.68
N VAL A 130 9.76 -5.18 -4.14
CA VAL A 130 9.95 -5.54 -5.55
C VAL A 130 8.90 -6.56 -6.00
N ALA A 131 8.65 -7.60 -5.20
CA ALA A 131 7.65 -8.61 -5.53
C ALA A 131 6.24 -8.05 -5.62
N GLY A 132 5.90 -7.09 -4.76
CA GLY A 132 4.63 -6.36 -4.84
C GLY A 132 4.51 -5.55 -6.13
N MET A 133 5.59 -4.87 -6.53
CA MET A 133 5.65 -4.14 -7.80
C MET A 133 5.40 -5.07 -8.98
N GLU A 134 6.09 -6.21 -9.01
CA GLU A 134 5.96 -7.20 -10.09
C GLU A 134 4.53 -7.75 -10.18
N ALA A 135 3.91 -8.04 -9.05
CA ALA A 135 2.53 -8.53 -9.00
C ALA A 135 1.53 -7.52 -9.58
N ALA A 136 1.73 -6.24 -9.31
CA ALA A 136 0.86 -5.17 -9.84
C ALA A 136 1.11 -4.91 -11.33
N ARG A 137 2.33 -5.16 -11.81
CA ARG A 137 2.72 -4.89 -13.21
C ARG A 137 1.89 -5.69 -14.21
N GLU A 138 1.41 -6.86 -13.80
CA GLU A 138 0.61 -7.76 -14.63
C GLU A 138 -0.88 -7.38 -14.69
N GLN A 139 -1.29 -6.33 -13.99
CA GLN A 139 -2.70 -5.89 -13.91
C GLN A 139 -2.99 -4.58 -14.65
#